data_bcd5a6980282582819769344ebfb2d80
#
_entry.id   bcd5a6980282582819769344ebfb2d80
#
_cell.length_a   1.000
_cell.length_b   1.000
_cell.length_c   1.000
_cell.angle_alpha   90.00
_cell.angle_beta   90.00
_cell.angle_gamma   90.00
#
_symmetry.space_group_name_H-M   'P 1'
#
loop_
_entity.id
_entity.type
_entity.pdbx_description
1 polymer ?
#
loop_
_entity_poly.entity_id
_entity_poly.type
_entity_poly.pdbx_seq_one_letter_code
_entity_poly.pdbx_strand_id
1 'polypeptide(L)'
;MTPNSSYSDYYLDYIKALVQAGGPDPNDYDDLNAWIEELRIRRLSGEVQDESLALLVKCLDPVFLPQSMQGFAFHKPHGYAGDFEIIDRIYNTYISSDQNLSKWDIYWQSHPAAQAVRNRVGCFSDQIKTRLSSEFTPEAPLKILNLASGPGRDMYAFFDQTNIDIRRVSIDCVEQDDDAIRLAKEVCSDYADSINFIQANALRFKNGFKYDLIWSAGLFDYFDDKVFVFML
;
A
#
# COMPACT_ATOMS: atom_id res chain seq x y z
N MET A 1 36.80 19.27 -19.84
CA MET A 1 36.43 17.85 -20.05
C MET A 1 35.29 17.56 -19.14
N THR A 2 34.08 17.43 -19.64
CA THR A 2 32.87 17.14 -18.88
C THR A 2 32.72 15.63 -18.81
N PRO A 3 32.86 15.00 -17.63
CA PRO A 3 32.80 13.54 -17.49
C PRO A 3 31.40 12.93 -17.49
N ASN A 4 30.35 13.71 -17.74
CA ASN A 4 28.97 13.32 -17.40
C ASN A 4 28.07 12.87 -18.55
N SER A 5 28.47 12.98 -19.84
CA SER A 5 27.55 12.64 -20.93
C SER A 5 27.42 11.11 -21.18
N SER A 6 28.48 10.33 -21.00
CA SER A 6 28.45 8.90 -21.31
C SER A 6 27.66 8.04 -20.30
N TYR A 7 27.56 8.49 -19.07
CA TYR A 7 26.82 7.76 -18.03
C TYR A 7 25.30 8.01 -18.12
N SER A 8 24.91 9.26 -18.37
CA SER A 8 23.47 9.56 -18.53
C SER A 8 22.86 8.84 -19.74
N ASP A 9 23.62 8.70 -20.82
CA ASP A 9 23.18 8.04 -22.05
C ASP A 9 22.97 6.52 -21.84
N TYR A 10 23.87 5.86 -21.11
CA TYR A 10 23.72 4.42 -20.77
C TYR A 10 22.46 4.14 -19.97
N TYR A 11 22.19 4.92 -18.93
CA TYR A 11 20.99 4.73 -18.10
C TYR A 11 19.69 5.03 -18.84
N LEU A 12 19.71 6.03 -19.71
CA LEU A 12 18.56 6.36 -20.56
C LEU A 12 18.29 5.25 -21.57
N ASP A 13 19.33 4.70 -22.19
CA ASP A 13 19.17 3.66 -23.20
C ASP A 13 18.68 2.34 -22.58
N TYR A 14 19.14 2.00 -21.37
CA TYR A 14 18.61 0.85 -20.63
C TYR A 14 17.10 0.97 -20.36
N ILE A 15 16.65 2.09 -19.82
CA ILE A 15 15.23 2.31 -19.53
C ILE A 15 14.40 2.35 -20.82
N LYS A 16 14.88 2.99 -21.87
CA LYS A 16 14.20 3.00 -23.17
C LYS A 16 14.00 1.59 -23.72
N ALA A 17 15.01 0.74 -23.60
CA ALA A 17 14.91 -0.66 -24.03
C ALA A 17 13.85 -1.42 -23.24
N LEU A 18 13.78 -1.25 -21.93
CA LEU A 18 12.72 -1.86 -21.09
C LEU A 18 11.33 -1.36 -21.47
N VAL A 19 11.18 -0.04 -21.68
CA VAL A 19 9.90 0.55 -22.10
C VAL A 19 9.46 -0.01 -23.47
N GLN A 20 10.39 -0.13 -24.43
CA GLN A 20 10.11 -0.71 -25.75
C GLN A 20 9.74 -2.20 -25.68
N ALA A 21 10.29 -2.94 -24.70
CA ALA A 21 9.97 -4.34 -24.45
C ALA A 21 8.64 -4.54 -23.69
N GLY A 22 7.95 -3.45 -23.33
CA GLY A 22 6.72 -3.49 -22.53
C GLY A 22 6.95 -3.74 -21.05
N GLY A 23 8.19 -3.67 -20.60
CA GLY A 23 8.60 -3.82 -19.20
C GLY A 23 9.66 -4.89 -18.98
N PRO A 24 10.17 -5.00 -17.72
CA PRO A 24 11.19 -5.98 -17.37
C PRO A 24 10.62 -7.40 -17.31
N ASP A 25 11.40 -8.38 -17.74
CA ASP A 25 11.17 -9.79 -17.45
C ASP A 25 11.77 -10.15 -16.07
N PRO A 26 11.39 -11.26 -15.44
CA PRO A 26 11.89 -11.63 -14.11
C PRO A 26 13.43 -11.70 -14.01
N ASN A 27 14.13 -11.99 -15.11
CA ASN A 27 15.59 -12.01 -15.14
C ASN A 27 16.21 -10.60 -15.12
N ASP A 28 15.43 -9.56 -15.40
CA ASP A 28 15.89 -8.16 -15.41
C ASP A 28 15.73 -7.49 -14.04
N TYR A 29 15.03 -8.13 -13.10
CA TYR A 29 14.64 -7.48 -11.84
C TYR A 29 15.84 -7.08 -10.97
N ASP A 30 16.84 -7.93 -10.86
CA ASP A 30 18.03 -7.64 -10.06
C ASP A 30 18.83 -6.48 -10.67
N ASP A 31 18.99 -6.45 -11.98
CA ASP A 31 19.68 -5.38 -12.68
C ASP A 31 18.89 -4.06 -12.57
N LEU A 32 17.58 -4.11 -12.72
CA LEU A 32 16.71 -2.92 -12.58
C LEU A 32 16.73 -2.39 -11.14
N ASN A 33 16.68 -3.25 -10.14
CA ASN A 33 16.78 -2.86 -8.73
C ASN A 33 18.15 -2.23 -8.43
N ALA A 34 19.24 -2.83 -8.92
CA ALA A 34 20.59 -2.29 -8.77
C ALA A 34 20.70 -0.90 -9.43
N TRP A 35 20.13 -0.76 -10.62
CA TRP A 35 20.09 0.51 -11.35
C TRP A 35 19.30 1.60 -10.59
N ILE A 36 18.12 1.27 -10.05
CA ILE A 36 17.30 2.20 -9.24
C ILE A 36 18.08 2.66 -8.00
N GLU A 37 18.74 1.73 -7.31
CA GLU A 37 19.50 2.04 -6.10
C GLU A 37 20.72 2.91 -6.41
N GLU A 38 21.44 2.62 -7.49
CA GLU A 38 22.56 3.46 -7.93
C GLU A 38 22.10 4.88 -8.27
N LEU A 39 20.99 5.00 -9.01
CA LEU A 39 20.39 6.31 -9.32
C LEU A 39 20.01 7.09 -8.06
N ARG A 40 19.44 6.39 -7.07
CA ARG A 40 19.08 6.97 -5.76
C ARG A 40 20.31 7.51 -5.03
N ILE A 41 21.38 6.72 -4.95
CA ILE A 41 22.63 7.09 -4.28
C ILE A 41 23.25 8.31 -4.97
N ARG A 42 23.35 8.30 -6.30
CA ARG A 42 23.93 9.39 -7.08
C ARG A 42 23.11 10.67 -7.01
N ARG A 43 21.79 10.57 -6.90
CA ARG A 43 20.94 11.73 -6.67
C ARG A 43 21.22 12.35 -5.30
N LEU A 44 21.33 11.52 -4.25
CA LEU A 44 21.63 11.99 -2.90
C LEU A 44 23.02 12.63 -2.77
N SER A 45 24.00 12.15 -3.56
CA SER A 45 25.36 12.75 -3.62
C SER A 45 25.43 14.02 -4.49
N GLY A 46 24.34 14.38 -5.20
CA GLY A 46 24.31 15.53 -6.10
C GLY A 46 24.98 15.29 -7.46
N GLU A 47 25.32 14.04 -7.79
CA GLU A 47 25.93 13.70 -9.08
C GLU A 47 24.92 13.68 -10.23
N VAL A 48 23.64 13.43 -9.93
CA VAL A 48 22.54 13.43 -10.90
C VAL A 48 21.81 14.77 -10.81
N GLN A 49 21.83 15.52 -11.91
CA GLN A 49 21.16 16.79 -12.02
C GLN A 49 19.65 16.61 -12.29
N ASP A 50 18.85 17.61 -11.91
CA ASP A 50 17.39 17.55 -12.09
C ASP A 50 16.97 17.44 -13.55
N GLU A 51 17.74 18.02 -14.50
CA GLU A 51 17.49 17.90 -15.94
C GLU A 51 17.64 16.45 -16.43
N SER A 52 18.65 15.73 -15.93
CA SER A 52 18.86 14.30 -16.28
C SER A 52 17.72 13.44 -15.72
N LEU A 53 17.26 13.76 -14.52
CA LEU A 53 16.12 13.09 -13.91
C LEU A 53 14.83 13.35 -14.68
N ALA A 54 14.60 14.59 -15.15
CA ALA A 54 13.45 14.94 -15.96
C ALA A 54 13.43 14.19 -17.30
N LEU A 55 14.59 13.96 -17.92
CA LEU A 55 14.69 13.13 -19.12
C LEU A 55 14.34 11.66 -18.85
N LEU A 56 14.79 11.10 -17.73
CA LEU A 56 14.42 9.75 -17.28
C LEU A 56 12.92 9.60 -17.07
N VAL A 57 12.32 10.54 -16.34
CA VAL A 57 10.86 10.55 -16.10
C VAL A 57 10.13 10.61 -17.44
N LYS A 58 10.57 11.46 -18.37
CA LYS A 58 9.97 11.54 -19.71
C LYS A 58 10.07 10.23 -20.50
N CYS A 59 11.16 9.48 -20.37
CA CYS A 59 11.26 8.14 -20.98
C CYS A 59 10.25 7.16 -20.41
N LEU A 60 9.84 7.34 -19.14
CA LEU A 60 8.86 6.51 -18.45
C LEU A 60 7.41 7.00 -18.62
N ASP A 61 7.15 8.12 -19.32
CA ASP A 61 5.78 8.61 -19.56
C ASP A 61 4.83 7.50 -20.08
N PRO A 62 5.24 6.58 -20.98
CA PRO A 62 4.36 5.50 -21.42
C PRO A 62 4.00 4.49 -20.30
N VAL A 63 4.79 4.45 -19.23
CA VAL A 63 4.59 3.55 -18.07
C VAL A 63 3.81 4.24 -16.96
N PHE A 64 3.95 5.56 -16.82
CA PHE A 64 3.29 6.36 -15.79
C PHE A 64 1.86 6.73 -16.14
N LEU A 65 1.13 5.80 -16.74
CA LEU A 65 -0.30 5.95 -17.03
C LEU A 65 -1.13 5.54 -15.79
N PRO A 66 -2.26 6.23 -15.49
CA PRO A 66 -3.06 5.95 -14.29
C PRO A 66 -3.55 4.50 -14.16
N GLN A 67 -3.63 3.77 -15.27
CA GLN A 67 -4.01 2.35 -15.30
C GLN A 67 -2.85 1.39 -14.94
N SER A 68 -1.61 1.86 -14.79
CA SER A 68 -0.51 1.06 -14.25
C SER A 68 -0.35 1.28 -12.73
N MET A 69 0.31 0.34 -12.06
CA MET A 69 0.66 0.51 -10.63
C MET A 69 1.61 1.69 -10.43
N GLN A 70 2.65 1.81 -11.28
CA GLN A 70 3.63 2.89 -11.23
C GLN A 70 2.99 4.26 -11.47
N GLY A 71 2.17 4.36 -12.52
CA GLY A 71 1.51 5.61 -12.88
C GLY A 71 0.49 6.01 -11.83
N PHE A 72 -0.30 5.08 -11.31
CA PHE A 72 -1.23 5.35 -10.24
C PHE A 72 -0.51 5.90 -8.98
N ALA A 73 0.55 5.22 -8.55
CA ALA A 73 1.37 5.66 -7.41
C ALA A 73 2.07 7.01 -7.66
N PHE A 74 2.47 7.29 -8.91
CA PHE A 74 3.10 8.55 -9.29
C PHE A 74 2.12 9.73 -9.26
N HIS A 75 0.94 9.56 -9.85
CA HIS A 75 -0.07 10.63 -9.95
C HIS A 75 -0.80 10.91 -8.65
N LYS A 76 -0.87 9.94 -7.72
CA LYS A 76 -1.56 10.06 -6.43
C LYS A 76 -2.97 10.67 -6.58
N PRO A 77 -3.90 10.01 -7.28
CA PRO A 77 -5.18 10.61 -7.63
C PRO A 77 -6.02 11.07 -6.43
N HIS A 78 -5.79 10.46 -5.26
CA HIS A 78 -6.42 10.85 -3.99
C HIS A 78 -5.61 11.87 -3.18
N GLY A 79 -4.48 12.40 -3.72
CA GLY A 79 -3.69 13.49 -3.14
C GLY A 79 -2.63 13.06 -2.12
N TYR A 80 -2.49 11.78 -1.80
CA TYR A 80 -1.49 11.28 -0.86
C TYR A 80 -0.88 9.95 -1.33
N ALA A 81 0.33 9.66 -0.86
CA ALA A 81 1.00 8.40 -1.17
C ALA A 81 0.41 7.26 -0.35
N GLY A 82 0.31 6.05 -0.94
CA GLY A 82 -0.24 4.90 -0.23
C GLY A 82 -1.74 5.04 0.07
N ASP A 83 -2.48 5.71 -0.82
CA ASP A 83 -3.92 5.88 -0.69
C ASP A 83 -4.68 4.54 -0.70
N PHE A 84 -5.95 4.60 -0.35
CA PHE A 84 -6.77 3.39 -0.21
C PHE A 84 -6.88 2.58 -1.50
N GLU A 85 -6.86 3.23 -2.67
CA GLU A 85 -6.99 2.53 -3.96
C GLU A 85 -5.69 1.83 -4.36
N ILE A 86 -4.51 2.43 -4.15
CA ILE A 86 -3.24 1.73 -4.40
C ILE A 86 -3.09 0.55 -3.44
N ILE A 87 -3.53 0.67 -2.20
CA ILE A 87 -3.56 -0.42 -1.23
C ILE A 87 -4.50 -1.54 -1.69
N ASP A 88 -5.70 -1.18 -2.17
CA ASP A 88 -6.64 -2.14 -2.74
C ASP A 88 -6.06 -2.89 -3.94
N ARG A 89 -5.42 -2.17 -4.86
CA ARG A 89 -4.73 -2.75 -6.03
C ARG A 89 -3.60 -3.70 -5.62
N ILE A 90 -2.87 -3.40 -4.54
CA ILE A 90 -1.83 -4.29 -4.01
C ILE A 90 -2.43 -5.60 -3.49
N TYR A 91 -3.49 -5.53 -2.69
CA TYR A 91 -4.15 -6.72 -2.15
C TYR A 91 -4.76 -7.60 -3.24
N ASN A 92 -5.32 -6.97 -4.27
CA ASN A 92 -5.89 -7.69 -5.42
C ASN A 92 -4.83 -8.14 -6.44
N THR A 93 -3.54 -7.89 -6.20
CA THR A 93 -2.47 -8.15 -7.17
C THR A 93 -2.81 -7.65 -8.57
N TYR A 94 -3.28 -6.39 -8.61
CA TYR A 94 -3.74 -5.76 -9.85
C TYR A 94 -2.64 -5.76 -10.91
N ILE A 95 -3.01 -6.17 -12.12
CA ILE A 95 -2.19 -6.12 -13.33
C ILE A 95 -3.04 -5.49 -14.44
N SER A 96 -2.51 -4.48 -15.09
CA SER A 96 -3.15 -3.85 -16.24
C SER A 96 -3.39 -4.85 -17.37
N SER A 97 -4.52 -4.73 -18.04
CA SER A 97 -4.81 -5.49 -19.27
C SER A 97 -4.00 -5.00 -20.50
N ASP A 98 -3.36 -3.85 -20.40
CA ASP A 98 -2.45 -3.34 -21.43
C ASP A 98 -1.11 -4.11 -21.37
N GLN A 99 -0.77 -4.78 -22.47
CA GLN A 99 0.46 -5.57 -22.58
C GLN A 99 1.74 -4.74 -22.41
N ASN A 100 1.69 -3.44 -22.70
CA ASN A 100 2.84 -2.54 -22.49
C ASN A 100 3.03 -2.14 -21.02
N LEU A 101 2.06 -2.43 -20.16
CA LEU A 101 2.08 -2.08 -18.74
C LEU A 101 2.14 -3.31 -17.83
N SER A 102 1.64 -4.44 -18.29
CA SER A 102 1.48 -5.64 -17.44
C SER A 102 2.78 -6.14 -16.83
N LYS A 103 3.90 -6.15 -17.56
CA LYS A 103 5.21 -6.56 -17.02
C LYS A 103 5.69 -5.59 -15.94
N TRP A 104 5.46 -4.29 -16.10
CA TRP A 104 5.77 -3.27 -15.09
C TRP A 104 4.95 -3.48 -13.83
N ASP A 105 3.66 -3.80 -13.96
CA ASP A 105 2.79 -4.07 -12.82
C ASP A 105 3.21 -5.34 -12.08
N ILE A 106 3.59 -6.40 -12.80
CA ILE A 106 4.13 -7.63 -12.22
C ILE A 106 5.42 -7.33 -11.43
N TYR A 107 6.33 -6.56 -12.02
CA TYR A 107 7.54 -6.11 -11.34
C TYR A 107 7.19 -5.33 -10.06
N TRP A 108 6.27 -4.36 -10.13
CA TRP A 108 5.84 -3.56 -9.00
C TRP A 108 5.25 -4.44 -7.88
N GLN A 109 4.38 -5.39 -8.25
CA GLN A 109 3.76 -6.32 -7.31
C GLN A 109 4.77 -7.29 -6.68
N SER A 110 5.88 -7.57 -7.33
CA SER A 110 6.97 -8.41 -6.81
C SER A 110 7.84 -7.68 -5.77
N HIS A 111 7.78 -6.34 -5.72
CA HIS A 111 8.61 -5.54 -4.83
C HIS A 111 8.33 -5.86 -3.34
N PRO A 112 9.37 -5.91 -2.49
CA PRO A 112 9.22 -6.20 -1.06
C PRO A 112 8.19 -5.32 -0.33
N ALA A 113 8.04 -4.05 -0.73
CA ALA A 113 7.05 -3.16 -0.14
C ALA A 113 5.61 -3.62 -0.43
N ALA A 114 5.29 -4.04 -1.67
CA ALA A 114 3.98 -4.59 -2.01
C ALA A 114 3.71 -5.91 -1.28
N GLN A 115 4.73 -6.77 -1.16
CA GLN A 115 4.64 -8.01 -0.38
C GLN A 115 4.39 -7.72 1.11
N ALA A 116 5.08 -6.71 1.68
CA ALA A 116 4.88 -6.30 3.07
C ALA A 116 3.44 -5.84 3.33
N VAL A 117 2.83 -5.08 2.39
CA VAL A 117 1.41 -4.71 2.48
C VAL A 117 0.51 -5.95 2.51
N ARG A 118 0.71 -6.91 1.60
CA ARG A 118 -0.08 -8.17 1.60
C ARG A 118 0.10 -8.99 2.86
N ASN A 119 1.29 -9.01 3.43
CA ASN A 119 1.60 -9.76 4.66
C ASN A 119 0.90 -9.22 5.92
N ARG A 120 0.40 -7.97 5.88
CA ARG A 120 -0.36 -7.37 7.00
C ARG A 120 -1.58 -8.19 7.37
N VAL A 121 -2.23 -8.84 6.41
CA VAL A 121 -3.39 -9.74 6.64
C VAL A 121 -3.02 -10.86 7.62
N GLY A 122 -1.88 -11.52 7.38
CA GLY A 122 -1.40 -12.57 8.29
C GLY A 122 -1.18 -12.04 9.71
N CYS A 123 -0.48 -10.91 9.82
CA CYS A 123 -0.24 -10.27 11.13
C CYS A 123 -1.55 -9.91 11.84
N PHE A 124 -2.51 -9.32 11.13
CA PHE A 124 -3.82 -8.96 11.69
C PHE A 124 -4.56 -10.20 12.18
N SER A 125 -4.64 -11.22 11.35
CA SER A 125 -5.30 -12.48 11.67
C SER A 125 -4.68 -13.17 12.89
N ASP A 126 -3.35 -13.21 12.98
CA ASP A 126 -2.63 -13.83 14.09
C ASP A 126 -2.84 -13.07 15.40
N GLN A 127 -2.88 -11.72 15.34
CA GLN A 127 -3.17 -10.90 16.53
C GLN A 127 -4.59 -11.17 17.06
N ILE A 128 -5.57 -11.32 16.18
CA ILE A 128 -6.95 -11.64 16.58
C ILE A 128 -7.03 -13.07 17.14
N LYS A 129 -6.52 -14.06 16.41
CA LYS A 129 -6.54 -15.48 16.83
C LYS A 129 -5.88 -15.69 18.19
N THR A 130 -4.76 -15.00 18.44
CA THR A 130 -4.03 -15.11 19.72
C THR A 130 -4.85 -14.57 20.89
N ARG A 131 -5.70 -13.56 20.66
CA ARG A 131 -6.53 -12.93 21.70
C ARG A 131 -7.89 -13.60 21.85
N LEU A 132 -8.40 -14.22 20.80
CA LEU A 132 -9.73 -14.78 20.77
C LEU A 132 -9.81 -16.05 21.62
N SER A 133 -10.09 -15.89 22.90
CA SER A 133 -10.31 -16.96 23.86
C SER A 133 -11.79 -17.39 23.90
N SER A 134 -12.10 -18.41 24.71
CA SER A 134 -13.48 -18.87 24.96
C SER A 134 -14.35 -17.83 25.70
N GLU A 135 -13.75 -16.82 26.30
CA GLU A 135 -14.46 -15.72 26.98
C GLU A 135 -15.19 -14.78 26.02
N PHE A 136 -14.73 -14.68 24.78
CA PHE A 136 -15.39 -13.87 23.77
C PHE A 136 -16.51 -14.64 23.09
N THR A 137 -17.73 -14.13 23.24
CA THR A 137 -18.97 -14.70 22.71
C THR A 137 -19.67 -13.68 21.80
N PRO A 138 -20.74 -14.06 21.08
CA PRO A 138 -21.54 -13.10 20.32
C PRO A 138 -22.12 -11.96 21.17
N GLU A 139 -22.40 -12.23 22.46
CA GLU A 139 -22.94 -11.22 23.40
C GLU A 139 -21.85 -10.34 24.03
N ALA A 140 -20.60 -10.83 24.03
CA ALA A 140 -19.42 -10.14 24.54
C ALA A 140 -18.23 -10.34 23.57
N PRO A 141 -18.26 -9.73 22.38
CA PRO A 141 -17.25 -9.94 21.35
C PRO A 141 -15.91 -9.30 21.70
N LEU A 142 -14.83 -9.83 21.13
CA LEU A 142 -13.51 -9.20 21.10
C LEU A 142 -13.64 -7.85 20.37
N LYS A 143 -13.36 -6.75 21.05
CA LYS A 143 -13.48 -5.39 20.52
C LYS A 143 -12.17 -4.91 19.94
N ILE A 144 -12.19 -4.55 18.67
CA ILE A 144 -11.02 -4.10 17.92
C ILE A 144 -11.27 -2.66 17.45
N LEU A 145 -10.27 -1.81 17.61
CA LEU A 145 -10.21 -0.51 16.97
C LEU A 145 -9.21 -0.57 15.81
N ASN A 146 -9.67 -0.35 14.58
CA ASN A 146 -8.83 -0.24 13.40
C ASN A 146 -8.72 1.23 12.98
N LEU A 147 -7.54 1.82 13.14
CA LEU A 147 -7.25 3.23 12.85
C LEU A 147 -6.67 3.39 11.44
N ALA A 148 -7.24 4.29 10.65
CA ALA A 148 -6.96 4.47 9.22
C ALA A 148 -7.13 3.13 8.47
N SER A 149 -8.34 2.61 8.53
CA SER A 149 -8.68 1.26 8.07
C SER A 149 -8.57 1.07 6.55
N GLY A 150 -8.51 2.16 5.78
CA GLY A 150 -8.39 2.12 4.32
C GLY A 150 -9.49 1.28 3.65
N PRO A 151 -9.14 0.45 2.63
CA PRO A 151 -10.12 -0.30 1.84
C PRO A 151 -10.67 -1.57 2.55
N GLY A 152 -10.27 -1.85 3.79
CA GLY A 152 -10.80 -2.96 4.58
C GLY A 152 -10.36 -4.36 4.16
N ARG A 153 -9.35 -4.50 3.30
CA ARG A 153 -8.92 -5.80 2.76
C ARG A 153 -8.35 -6.74 3.81
N ASP A 154 -7.71 -6.23 4.83
CA ASP A 154 -7.19 -7.02 5.96
C ASP A 154 -8.34 -7.64 6.78
N MET A 155 -9.41 -6.88 7.02
CA MET A 155 -10.62 -7.36 7.69
C MET A 155 -11.36 -8.39 6.85
N TYR A 156 -11.60 -8.08 5.57
CA TYR A 156 -12.22 -9.00 4.63
C TYR A 156 -11.47 -10.35 4.62
N ALA A 157 -10.16 -10.30 4.41
CA ALA A 157 -9.36 -11.50 4.32
C ALA A 157 -9.31 -12.29 5.66
N PHE A 158 -9.34 -11.59 6.80
CA PHE A 158 -9.45 -12.24 8.10
C PHE A 158 -10.75 -13.04 8.20
N PHE A 159 -11.90 -12.46 7.90
CA PHE A 159 -13.19 -13.12 8.01
C PHE A 159 -13.35 -14.25 6.95
N ASP A 160 -12.92 -13.99 5.72
CA ASP A 160 -13.04 -14.93 4.60
C ASP A 160 -12.16 -16.18 4.79
N GLN A 161 -10.95 -16.02 5.35
CA GLN A 161 -9.98 -17.11 5.49
C GLN A 161 -10.05 -17.84 6.84
N THR A 162 -10.94 -17.44 7.74
CA THR A 162 -11.04 -18.05 9.06
C THR A 162 -12.40 -18.73 9.26
N ASN A 163 -12.41 -19.86 10.01
CA ASN A 163 -13.64 -20.52 10.45
C ASN A 163 -14.15 -19.95 11.79
N ILE A 164 -13.80 -18.73 12.13
CA ILE A 164 -14.21 -18.06 13.36
C ILE A 164 -15.66 -17.57 13.19
N ASP A 165 -16.49 -17.81 14.20
CA ASP A 165 -17.80 -17.17 14.26
C ASP A 165 -17.59 -15.64 14.32
N ILE A 166 -17.91 -14.95 13.22
CA ILE A 166 -17.70 -13.52 13.03
C ILE A 166 -18.35 -12.68 14.15
N ARG A 167 -19.46 -13.16 14.73
CA ARG A 167 -20.17 -12.49 15.82
C ARG A 167 -19.36 -12.38 17.12
N ARG A 168 -18.28 -13.16 17.23
CA ARG A 168 -17.34 -13.09 18.38
C ARG A 168 -16.31 -11.99 18.24
N VAL A 169 -16.35 -11.24 17.14
CA VAL A 169 -15.42 -10.13 16.85
C VAL A 169 -16.25 -8.90 16.45
N SER A 170 -15.93 -7.75 17.01
CA SER A 170 -16.53 -6.47 16.66
C SER A 170 -15.41 -5.47 16.36
N ILE A 171 -15.44 -4.87 15.18
CA ILE A 171 -14.38 -3.97 14.70
C ILE A 171 -14.97 -2.57 14.46
N ASP A 172 -14.47 -1.58 15.20
CA ASP A 172 -14.70 -0.18 14.89
C ASP A 172 -13.57 0.32 13.97
N CYS A 173 -13.93 0.73 12.76
CA CYS A 173 -13.02 1.22 11.72
C CYS A 173 -13.09 2.73 11.67
N VAL A 174 -12.00 3.39 12.03
CA VAL A 174 -11.88 4.84 11.94
C VAL A 174 -11.12 5.19 10.67
N GLU A 175 -11.80 5.87 9.75
CA GLU A 175 -11.23 6.33 8.48
C GLU A 175 -11.73 7.75 8.20
N GLN A 176 -10.88 8.61 7.65
CA GLN A 176 -11.26 9.98 7.33
C GLN A 176 -11.76 10.14 5.89
N ASP A 177 -11.32 9.27 4.99
CA ASP A 177 -11.63 9.31 3.57
C ASP A 177 -12.96 8.58 3.31
N ASP A 178 -13.96 9.32 2.82
CA ASP A 178 -15.30 8.80 2.54
C ASP A 178 -15.29 7.78 1.39
N ASP A 179 -14.43 7.96 0.41
CA ASP A 179 -14.28 7.02 -0.72
C ASP A 179 -13.66 5.70 -0.25
N ALA A 180 -12.70 5.76 0.68
CA ALA A 180 -12.13 4.58 1.32
C ALA A 180 -13.20 3.81 2.13
N ILE A 181 -14.02 4.54 2.90
CA ILE A 181 -15.12 3.94 3.68
C ILE A 181 -16.13 3.27 2.74
N ARG A 182 -16.49 3.93 1.63
CA ARG A 182 -17.42 3.36 0.66
C ARG A 182 -16.89 2.04 0.09
N LEU A 183 -15.63 2.03 -0.36
CA LEU A 183 -14.99 0.83 -0.87
C LEU A 183 -14.92 -0.26 0.21
N ALA A 184 -14.52 0.08 1.44
CA ALA A 184 -14.44 -0.88 2.54
C ALA A 184 -15.80 -1.51 2.88
N LYS A 185 -16.89 -0.74 2.83
CA LYS A 185 -18.25 -1.26 3.00
C LYS A 185 -18.66 -2.23 1.90
N GLU A 186 -18.29 -1.96 0.65
CA GLU A 186 -18.52 -2.86 -0.47
C GLU A 186 -17.72 -4.15 -0.31
N VAL A 187 -16.43 -4.03 0.00
CA VAL A 187 -15.51 -5.15 0.20
C VAL A 187 -15.94 -6.05 1.35
N CYS A 188 -16.40 -5.47 2.46
CA CYS A 188 -16.76 -6.18 3.68
C CYS A 188 -18.27 -6.40 3.82
N SER A 189 -19.05 -6.31 2.74
CA SER A 189 -20.52 -6.38 2.80
C SER A 189 -21.07 -7.60 3.50
N ASP A 190 -20.45 -8.76 3.32
CA ASP A 190 -20.85 -10.03 3.92
C ASP A 190 -20.60 -10.10 5.44
N TYR A 191 -19.82 -9.15 5.97
CA TYR A 191 -19.38 -9.07 7.38
C TYR A 191 -19.85 -7.79 8.08
N ALA A 192 -20.84 -7.10 7.49
CA ALA A 192 -21.32 -5.78 7.95
C ALA A 192 -21.78 -5.79 9.41
N ASP A 193 -22.33 -6.91 9.91
CA ASP A 193 -22.79 -7.02 11.30
C ASP A 193 -21.65 -7.01 12.34
N SER A 194 -20.41 -7.25 11.91
CA SER A 194 -19.22 -7.27 12.78
C SER A 194 -18.34 -6.03 12.62
N ILE A 195 -18.64 -5.15 11.65
CA ILE A 195 -17.80 -4.00 11.31
C ILE A 195 -18.61 -2.71 11.36
N ASN A 196 -18.15 -1.76 12.15
CA ASN A 196 -18.72 -0.40 12.25
C ASN A 196 -17.74 0.61 11.66
N PHE A 197 -18.15 1.36 10.63
CA PHE A 197 -17.32 2.39 9.99
C PHE A 197 -17.64 3.77 10.56
N ILE A 198 -16.62 4.45 11.07
CA ILE A 198 -16.66 5.75 11.71
C ILE A 198 -15.83 6.72 10.89
N GLN A 199 -16.48 7.68 10.24
CA GLN A 199 -15.79 8.74 9.52
C GLN A 199 -15.19 9.74 10.50
N ALA A 200 -13.89 9.66 10.73
CA ALA A 200 -13.16 10.55 11.63
C ALA A 200 -11.66 10.57 11.32
N ASN A 201 -11.02 11.66 11.73
CA ASN A 201 -9.55 11.72 11.72
C ASN A 201 -8.98 10.93 12.91
N ALA A 202 -8.13 9.94 12.64
CA ALA A 202 -7.57 9.04 13.64
C ALA A 202 -6.80 9.77 14.76
N LEU A 203 -6.12 10.88 14.46
CA LEU A 203 -5.40 11.71 15.45
C LEU A 203 -6.33 12.44 16.43
N ARG A 204 -7.56 12.64 16.04
CA ARG A 204 -8.56 13.39 16.84
C ARG A 204 -9.67 12.50 17.37
N PHE A 205 -9.67 11.24 16.98
CA PHE A 205 -10.70 10.30 17.39
C PHE A 205 -10.63 10.05 18.89
N LYS A 206 -11.77 10.21 19.55
CA LYS A 206 -11.93 9.92 20.98
C LYS A 206 -13.30 9.30 21.17
N ASN A 207 -13.33 8.19 21.86
CA ASN A 207 -14.55 7.61 22.39
C ASN A 207 -14.33 7.12 23.82
N GLY A 208 -15.42 6.82 24.54
CA GLY A 208 -15.37 6.31 25.91
C GLY A 208 -15.19 4.79 26.01
N PHE A 209 -14.96 4.10 24.88
CA PHE A 209 -14.90 2.64 24.87
C PHE A 209 -13.47 2.15 25.14
N LYS A 210 -13.39 0.95 25.70
CA LYS A 210 -12.14 0.19 25.80
C LYS A 210 -12.13 -0.88 24.73
N TYR A 211 -10.98 -1.05 24.10
CA TYR A 211 -10.73 -2.06 23.08
C TYR A 211 -9.73 -3.09 23.58
N ASP A 212 -9.92 -4.33 23.14
CA ASP A 212 -9.02 -5.44 23.47
C ASP A 212 -7.81 -5.47 22.53
N LEU A 213 -7.95 -4.87 21.34
CA LEU A 213 -6.90 -4.69 20.35
C LEU A 213 -7.07 -3.34 19.65
N ILE A 214 -5.97 -2.59 19.53
CA ILE A 214 -5.87 -1.44 18.63
C ILE A 214 -4.95 -1.82 17.48
N TRP A 215 -5.44 -1.72 16.27
CA TRP A 215 -4.73 -2.02 15.04
C TRP A 215 -4.59 -0.77 14.16
N SER A 216 -3.43 -0.63 13.55
CA SER A 216 -3.20 0.37 12.52
C SER A 216 -2.12 -0.13 11.56
N ALA A 217 -2.41 -0.16 10.28
CA ALA A 217 -1.53 -0.68 9.26
C ALA A 217 -1.11 0.42 8.27
N GLY A 218 0.00 1.12 8.54
CA GLY A 218 0.56 2.14 7.64
C GLY A 218 0.26 3.59 8.00
N LEU A 219 -0.55 3.87 9.01
CA LEU A 219 -0.80 5.25 9.45
C LEU A 219 0.46 5.93 9.98
N PHE A 220 1.27 5.19 10.72
CA PHE A 220 2.48 5.72 11.37
C PHE A 220 3.59 6.10 10.38
N ASP A 221 3.55 5.60 9.14
CA ASP A 221 4.50 5.94 8.08
C ASP A 221 4.43 7.43 7.67
N TYR A 222 3.32 8.10 8.01
CA TYR A 222 3.09 9.53 7.71
C TYR A 222 3.50 10.48 8.82
N PHE A 223 3.94 9.97 9.98
CA PHE A 223 4.15 10.77 11.17
C PHE A 223 5.63 10.98 11.46
N ASP A 224 5.95 12.17 11.94
CA ASP A 224 7.22 12.40 12.62
C ASP A 224 7.21 11.79 14.05
N ASP A 225 8.37 11.70 14.67
CA ASP A 225 8.53 11.10 16.00
C ASP A 225 7.61 11.74 17.06
N LYS A 226 7.30 13.03 16.93
CA LYS A 226 6.46 13.75 17.90
C LYS A 226 5.00 13.32 17.80
N VAL A 227 4.50 13.22 16.58
CA VAL A 227 3.13 12.75 16.32
C VAL A 227 3.00 11.27 16.67
N PHE A 228 4.02 10.47 16.35
CA PHE A 228 4.06 9.06 16.73
C PHE A 228 3.94 8.87 18.25
N VAL A 229 4.78 9.56 19.03
CA VAL A 229 4.74 9.49 20.51
C VAL A 229 3.42 10.02 21.08
N PHE A 230 2.80 11.02 20.44
CA PHE A 230 1.51 11.56 20.86
C PHE A 230 0.36 10.54 20.69
N MET A 231 0.46 9.65 19.70
CA MET A 231 -0.56 8.64 19.40
C MET A 231 -0.48 7.40 20.32
N LEU A 232 0.68 7.14 20.91
CA LEU A 232 0.91 6.03 21.84
C LEU A 232 0.48 6.39 23.26
#